data_88d28af3cb43f9849cf83ca60d0801ab
#
_entry.id   88d28af3cb43f9849cf83ca60d0801ab
#
_cell.length_a   1.000
_cell.length_b   1.000
_cell.length_c   1.000
_cell.angle_alpha   90.00
_cell.angle_beta   90.00
_cell.angle_gamma   90.00
#
_symmetry.space_group_name_H-M   'P 1'
#
loop_
_entity.id
_entity.type
_entity.pdbx_description
1 polymer ?
#
loop_
_entity_poly.entity_id
_entity_poly.type
_entity_poly.pdbx_seq_one_letter_code
_entity_poly.pdbx_strand_id
1 'polypeptide(L)'
;MKRFTTLLLVLGFLAIVSICTAGELTDEMKKEGWIAIFDGKTFDGWKSNEKYEGFKIEDGCITGFGERNHLYYMEELKNFELMIDVKINQGGNSGVYVKSQWQEATWPLSGFELQVNSSHNDPVKTPSLYNIITIFRAPHEDEEWFTYHIICNGNTLECRVNGETFYKYIDPMEKGGKPQGEKITDQNKRISQKGYVALQQHDPKSIPFFRNIFVKKLPD
;
A
#
# COMPACT_ATOMS: atom_id res chain seq x y z
N MET A 1 -33.26 -60.56 -14.78
CA MET A 1 -32.13 -59.93 -14.07
C MET A 1 -31.70 -58.68 -14.83
N LYS A 2 -32.10 -57.49 -14.34
CA LYS A 2 -31.69 -56.20 -14.95
C LYS A 2 -30.44 -55.68 -14.22
N ARG A 3 -29.33 -55.52 -14.94
CA ARG A 3 -28.09 -54.97 -14.40
C ARG A 3 -28.21 -53.44 -14.44
N PHE A 4 -28.19 -52.78 -13.28
CA PHE A 4 -28.05 -51.35 -13.15
C PHE A 4 -26.53 -51.01 -13.17
N THR A 5 -26.10 -50.28 -14.18
CA THR A 5 -24.75 -49.71 -14.26
C THR A 5 -24.78 -48.33 -13.63
N THR A 6 -24.19 -48.22 -12.45
CA THR A 6 -24.05 -46.93 -11.75
C THR A 6 -22.89 -46.16 -12.39
N LEU A 7 -23.21 -45.05 -13.06
CA LEU A 7 -22.23 -44.13 -13.61
C LEU A 7 -21.77 -43.20 -12.49
N LEU A 8 -20.52 -43.34 -12.01
CA LEU A 8 -19.90 -42.41 -11.06
C LEU A 8 -19.43 -41.17 -11.82
N LEU A 9 -20.13 -40.06 -11.65
CA LEU A 9 -19.66 -38.73 -12.10
C LEU A 9 -18.59 -38.23 -11.12
N VAL A 10 -17.34 -38.27 -11.50
CA VAL A 10 -16.25 -37.58 -10.77
C VAL A 10 -16.28 -36.13 -11.18
N LEU A 11 -16.85 -35.28 -10.35
CA LEU A 11 -16.71 -33.79 -10.47
C LEU A 11 -15.31 -33.42 -10.04
N GLY A 12 -14.43 -33.22 -11.01
CA GLY A 12 -13.13 -32.61 -10.79
C GLY A 12 -13.31 -31.16 -10.39
N PHE A 13 -13.03 -30.82 -9.14
CA PHE A 13 -12.84 -29.42 -8.73
C PHE A 13 -11.55 -28.91 -9.40
N LEU A 14 -11.68 -28.14 -10.48
CA LEU A 14 -10.58 -27.29 -10.94
C LEU A 14 -10.43 -26.16 -9.92
N ALA A 15 -9.44 -26.26 -9.05
CA ALA A 15 -8.98 -25.11 -8.28
C ALA A 15 -8.45 -24.08 -9.28
N ILE A 16 -9.18 -22.99 -9.47
CA ILE A 16 -8.68 -21.83 -10.20
C ILE A 16 -7.61 -21.22 -9.29
N VAL A 17 -6.36 -21.62 -9.51
CA VAL A 17 -5.20 -20.90 -8.93
C VAL A 17 -5.20 -19.55 -9.62
N SER A 18 -5.67 -18.52 -8.91
CA SER A 18 -5.55 -17.13 -9.34
C SER A 18 -4.06 -16.79 -9.29
N ILE A 19 -3.38 -16.95 -10.42
CA ILE A 19 -1.98 -16.53 -10.55
C ILE A 19 -1.98 -15.02 -10.41
N CYS A 20 -1.37 -14.53 -9.34
CA CYS A 20 -1.11 -13.12 -9.14
C CYS A 20 -0.01 -12.70 -10.11
N THR A 21 -0.36 -12.33 -11.34
CA THR A 21 0.60 -11.73 -12.27
C THR A 21 0.66 -10.24 -11.97
N ALA A 22 1.87 -9.73 -11.71
CA ALA A 22 2.10 -8.28 -11.70
C ALA A 22 1.70 -7.75 -13.08
N GLY A 23 0.81 -6.75 -13.12
CA GLY A 23 0.41 -6.11 -14.35
C GLY A 23 1.60 -5.37 -14.96
N GLU A 24 1.77 -5.52 -16.25
CA GLU A 24 2.76 -4.72 -16.96
C GLU A 24 2.21 -3.30 -17.19
N LEU A 25 3.11 -2.32 -17.11
CA LEU A 25 2.80 -0.95 -17.54
C LEU A 25 2.32 -0.98 -19.00
N THR A 26 1.15 -0.43 -19.26
CA THR A 26 0.68 -0.26 -20.63
C THR A 26 1.58 0.73 -21.41
N ASP A 27 1.58 0.64 -22.73
CA ASP A 27 2.34 1.59 -23.55
C ASP A 27 1.84 3.03 -23.37
N GLU A 28 0.56 3.22 -23.04
CA GLU A 28 -0.01 4.51 -22.73
C GLU A 28 0.55 5.06 -21.41
N MET A 29 0.57 4.27 -20.34
CA MET A 29 1.17 4.64 -19.07
C MET A 29 2.66 5.00 -19.21
N LYS A 30 3.41 4.22 -20.00
CA LYS A 30 4.82 4.53 -20.30
C LYS A 30 4.98 5.89 -20.99
N LYS A 31 4.12 6.21 -21.97
CA LYS A 31 4.11 7.52 -22.63
C LYS A 31 3.75 8.66 -21.68
N GLU A 32 2.93 8.41 -20.69
CA GLU A 32 2.57 9.37 -19.66
C GLU A 32 3.66 9.54 -18.59
N GLY A 33 4.74 8.78 -18.64
CA GLY A 33 5.88 8.87 -17.71
C GLY A 33 5.76 8.00 -16.45
N TRP A 34 4.85 7.03 -16.44
CA TRP A 34 4.80 6.01 -15.36
C TRP A 34 5.99 5.07 -15.46
N ILE A 35 6.52 4.68 -14.31
CA ILE A 35 7.56 3.65 -14.15
C ILE A 35 7.11 2.60 -13.14
N ALA A 36 7.44 1.34 -13.38
CA ALA A 36 7.28 0.29 -12.40
C ALA A 36 8.43 0.36 -11.39
N ILE A 37 8.11 0.42 -10.11
CA ILE A 37 9.09 0.40 -9.01
C ILE A 37 9.16 -0.95 -8.30
N PHE A 38 8.40 -1.92 -8.79
CA PHE A 38 8.47 -3.35 -8.42
C PHE A 38 8.26 -4.19 -9.67
N ASP A 39 9.17 -5.14 -9.90
CA ASP A 39 9.21 -5.99 -11.10
C ASP A 39 8.45 -7.33 -10.93
N GLY A 40 7.84 -7.55 -9.77
CA GLY A 40 7.18 -8.82 -9.42
C GLY A 40 8.13 -9.97 -9.05
N LYS A 41 9.46 -9.76 -9.00
CA LYS A 41 10.46 -10.82 -8.86
C LYS A 41 11.56 -10.54 -7.85
N THR A 42 11.97 -9.28 -7.68
CA THR A 42 13.08 -8.89 -6.84
C THR A 42 12.72 -7.74 -5.90
N PHE A 43 13.51 -7.57 -4.84
CA PHE A 43 13.46 -6.38 -4.00
C PHE A 43 14.46 -5.30 -4.44
N ASP A 44 14.86 -5.28 -5.72
CA ASP A 44 15.76 -4.26 -6.24
C ASP A 44 15.17 -2.85 -6.04
N GLY A 45 15.94 -1.98 -5.40
CA GLY A 45 15.48 -0.64 -5.01
C GLY A 45 14.67 -0.57 -3.72
N TRP A 46 14.41 -1.71 -3.05
CA TRP A 46 13.67 -1.79 -1.81
C TRP A 46 14.56 -2.18 -0.64
N LYS A 47 14.27 -1.68 0.56
CA LYS A 47 15.01 -1.97 1.78
C LYS A 47 14.08 -2.07 2.98
N SER A 48 14.20 -3.17 3.74
CA SER A 48 13.52 -3.34 5.03
C SER A 48 14.19 -2.49 6.10
N ASN A 49 13.40 -1.91 7.00
CA ASN A 49 13.92 -1.13 8.11
C ASN A 49 14.25 -1.96 9.37
N GLU A 50 13.83 -3.21 9.41
CA GLU A 50 14.15 -4.12 10.51
C GLU A 50 15.25 -5.10 10.09
N LYS A 51 15.92 -5.70 11.09
CA LYS A 51 17.00 -6.68 10.86
C LYS A 51 16.49 -8.10 10.57
N TYR A 52 15.20 -8.35 10.81
CA TYR A 52 14.55 -9.61 10.53
C TYR A 52 13.68 -9.50 9.27
N GLU A 53 13.43 -10.64 8.65
CA GLU A 53 12.58 -10.69 7.47
C GLU A 53 11.12 -10.40 7.86
N GLY A 54 10.47 -9.57 7.06
CA GLY A 54 9.05 -9.22 7.22
C GLY A 54 8.32 -9.18 5.89
N PHE A 55 9.05 -9.42 4.79
CA PHE A 55 8.48 -9.42 3.44
C PHE A 55 9.09 -10.54 2.61
N LYS A 56 8.28 -11.11 1.75
CA LYS A 56 8.69 -12.08 0.71
C LYS A 56 8.02 -11.71 -0.60
N ILE A 57 8.52 -12.27 -1.70
CA ILE A 57 7.86 -12.21 -3.00
C ILE A 57 7.18 -13.56 -3.23
N GLU A 58 5.90 -13.54 -3.47
CA GLU A 58 5.08 -14.72 -3.70
C GLU A 58 4.05 -14.40 -4.79
N ASP A 59 4.00 -15.21 -5.83
CA ASP A 59 3.09 -15.06 -6.97
C ASP A 59 3.13 -13.66 -7.60
N GLY A 60 4.31 -13.04 -7.70
CA GLY A 60 4.46 -11.70 -8.28
C GLY A 60 4.02 -10.55 -7.37
N CYS A 61 3.75 -10.82 -6.10
CA CYS A 61 3.38 -9.83 -5.10
C CYS A 61 4.44 -9.70 -4.02
N ILE A 62 4.63 -8.49 -3.49
CA ILE A 62 5.27 -8.30 -2.19
C ILE A 62 4.24 -8.70 -1.13
N THR A 63 4.57 -9.68 -0.31
CA THR A 63 3.70 -10.20 0.76
C THR A 63 4.36 -9.96 2.11
N GLY A 64 3.66 -9.29 3.03
CA GLY A 64 4.12 -9.11 4.41
C GLY A 64 3.85 -10.34 5.26
N PHE A 65 4.71 -10.60 6.23
CA PHE A 65 4.55 -11.67 7.22
C PHE A 65 5.35 -11.40 8.50
N GLY A 66 4.98 -12.09 9.58
CA GLY A 66 5.72 -12.02 10.84
C GLY A 66 5.54 -10.70 11.58
N GLU A 67 6.56 -10.30 12.31
CA GLU A 67 6.54 -9.12 13.17
C GLU A 67 6.49 -7.82 12.36
N ARG A 68 6.21 -6.70 13.05
CA ARG A 68 6.18 -5.36 12.46
C ARG A 68 7.44 -5.07 11.64
N ASN A 69 7.25 -4.63 10.40
CA ASN A 69 8.32 -4.28 9.50
C ASN A 69 7.85 -3.24 8.48
N HIS A 70 8.75 -2.45 7.91
CA HIS A 70 8.45 -1.52 6.83
C HIS A 70 9.47 -1.69 5.71
N LEU A 71 8.95 -1.85 4.49
CA LEU A 71 9.74 -2.02 3.28
C LEU A 71 9.73 -0.70 2.49
N TYR A 72 10.86 -0.03 2.44
CA TYR A 72 11.04 1.28 1.81
C TYR A 72 11.54 1.14 0.38
N TYR A 73 10.89 1.83 -0.55
CA TYR A 73 11.46 2.10 -1.87
C TYR A 73 12.50 3.22 -1.74
N MET A 74 13.77 2.92 -2.07
CA MET A 74 14.94 3.72 -1.69
C MET A 74 15.23 4.89 -2.66
N GLU A 75 14.24 5.38 -3.38
CA GLU A 75 14.31 6.63 -4.13
C GLU A 75 13.44 7.70 -3.45
N GLU A 76 14.02 8.86 -3.18
CA GLU A 76 13.28 10.00 -2.63
C GLU A 76 12.42 10.66 -3.72
N LEU A 77 11.13 10.78 -3.41
CA LEU A 77 10.13 11.39 -4.29
C LEU A 77 9.63 12.72 -3.71
N LYS A 78 9.52 13.76 -4.54
CA LYS A 78 8.97 15.06 -4.14
C LYS A 78 7.52 15.21 -4.61
N ASN A 79 7.31 15.47 -5.88
CA ASN A 79 5.98 15.49 -6.48
C ASN A 79 5.79 14.25 -7.32
N PHE A 80 4.74 13.48 -7.07
CA PHE A 80 4.52 12.22 -7.74
C PHE A 80 3.08 11.74 -7.63
N GLU A 81 2.74 10.84 -8.53
CA GLU A 81 1.59 9.95 -8.44
C GLU A 81 2.10 8.54 -8.13
N LEU A 82 1.42 7.82 -7.24
CA LEU A 82 1.65 6.42 -6.92
C LEU A 82 0.39 5.63 -7.19
N MET A 83 0.47 4.61 -8.02
CA MET A 83 -0.57 3.59 -8.15
C MET A 83 -0.05 2.28 -7.55
N ILE A 84 -0.88 1.62 -6.76
CA ILE A 84 -0.54 0.35 -6.11
C ILE A 84 -1.79 -0.46 -5.86
N ASP A 85 -1.78 -1.72 -6.29
CA ASP A 85 -2.82 -2.68 -5.90
C ASP A 85 -2.48 -3.29 -4.55
N VAL A 86 -3.48 -3.31 -3.69
CA VAL A 86 -3.36 -3.79 -2.30
C VAL A 86 -4.46 -4.80 -2.00
N LYS A 87 -4.13 -5.82 -1.24
CA LYS A 87 -5.07 -6.77 -0.65
C LYS A 87 -4.64 -7.05 0.79
N ILE A 88 -5.58 -7.26 1.69
CA ILE A 88 -5.32 -7.60 3.08
C ILE A 88 -6.20 -8.77 3.49
N ASN A 89 -5.68 -9.67 4.32
CA ASN A 89 -6.44 -10.78 4.88
C ASN A 89 -7.48 -10.32 5.90
N GLN A 90 -8.43 -11.19 6.20
CA GLN A 90 -9.44 -10.95 7.23
C GLN A 90 -8.79 -10.58 8.58
N GLY A 91 -9.25 -9.49 9.19
CA GLY A 91 -8.73 -8.98 10.45
C GLY A 91 -7.29 -8.44 10.38
N GLY A 92 -6.74 -8.30 9.19
CA GLY A 92 -5.40 -7.74 9.00
C GLY A 92 -5.36 -6.21 9.07
N ASN A 93 -4.17 -5.68 9.37
CA ASN A 93 -3.85 -4.27 9.39
C ASN A 93 -2.53 -4.02 8.65
N SER A 94 -2.48 -2.95 7.87
CA SER A 94 -1.33 -2.54 7.10
C SER A 94 -1.43 -1.07 6.72
N GLY A 95 -0.45 -0.55 5.98
CA GLY A 95 -0.44 0.82 5.49
C GLY A 95 0.49 1.02 4.29
N VAL A 96 0.16 2.03 3.49
CA VAL A 96 1.04 2.56 2.45
C VAL A 96 1.49 3.93 2.90
N TYR A 97 2.79 4.08 3.13
CA TYR A 97 3.38 5.34 3.53
C TYR A 97 3.91 6.11 2.34
N VAL A 98 3.72 7.41 2.37
CA VAL A 98 4.34 8.37 1.42
C VAL A 98 5.05 9.47 2.19
N LYS A 99 6.09 10.06 1.60
CA LYS A 99 6.88 11.14 2.22
C LYS A 99 7.58 10.76 3.53
N SER A 100 7.75 9.46 3.81
CA SER A 100 8.49 8.99 4.97
C SER A 100 9.98 9.30 4.85
N GLN A 101 10.63 9.57 5.98
CA GLN A 101 12.09 9.59 6.05
C GLN A 101 12.59 8.20 6.42
N TRP A 102 13.74 7.83 5.87
CA TRP A 102 14.39 6.57 6.26
C TRP A 102 14.73 6.57 7.74
N GLN A 103 14.43 5.48 8.40
CA GLN A 103 14.87 5.20 9.76
C GLN A 103 15.12 3.72 9.95
N GLU A 104 16.11 3.37 10.77
CA GLU A 104 16.32 2.00 11.20
C GLU A 104 15.33 1.67 12.31
N ALA A 105 14.68 0.53 12.18
CA ALA A 105 13.72 -0.04 13.11
C ALA A 105 12.51 0.85 13.45
N THR A 106 11.54 0.25 14.12
CA THR A 106 10.32 0.85 14.66
C THR A 106 9.33 1.42 13.62
N TRP A 107 8.26 2.01 14.11
CA TRP A 107 7.23 2.67 13.29
C TRP A 107 7.79 3.92 12.64
N PRO A 108 7.43 4.24 11.38
CA PRO A 108 7.85 5.48 10.74
C PRO A 108 7.44 6.69 11.58
N LEU A 109 8.43 7.51 11.97
CA LEU A 109 8.20 8.73 12.74
C LEU A 109 7.76 9.91 11.86
N SER A 110 7.83 9.77 10.56
CA SER A 110 7.48 10.80 9.59
C SER A 110 6.78 10.21 8.38
N GLY A 111 6.22 11.07 7.53
CA GLY A 111 5.45 10.67 6.37
C GLY A 111 3.95 10.60 6.66
N PHE A 112 3.20 10.18 5.71
CA PHE A 112 1.75 10.08 5.75
C PHE A 112 1.36 8.63 5.48
N GLU A 113 0.62 8.02 6.38
CA GLU A 113 0.12 6.65 6.23
C GLU A 113 -1.28 6.68 5.66
N LEU A 114 -1.47 5.99 4.54
CA LEU A 114 -2.76 5.62 4.02
C LEU A 114 -3.09 4.22 4.52
N GLN A 115 -4.09 4.15 5.39
CA GLN A 115 -4.46 2.94 6.13
C GLN A 115 -4.96 1.83 5.20
N VAL A 116 -4.55 0.59 5.48
CA VAL A 116 -5.04 -0.64 4.85
C VAL A 116 -5.67 -1.52 5.92
N ASN A 117 -6.99 -1.43 6.05
CA ASN A 117 -7.75 -2.12 7.09
C ASN A 117 -9.24 -2.12 6.73
N SER A 118 -9.85 -3.30 6.56
CA SER A 118 -11.31 -3.41 6.42
C SER A 118 -11.98 -3.89 7.70
N SER A 119 -11.55 -5.00 8.28
CA SER A 119 -12.19 -5.66 9.41
C SER A 119 -11.35 -5.75 10.70
N HIS A 120 -10.10 -5.27 10.73
CA HIS A 120 -9.30 -5.22 11.95
C HIS A 120 -9.99 -4.39 13.04
N ASN A 121 -9.69 -4.64 14.31
CA ASN A 121 -10.31 -3.97 15.47
C ASN A 121 -10.03 -2.46 15.55
N ASP A 122 -8.96 -1.97 14.93
CA ASP A 122 -8.71 -0.53 14.81
C ASP A 122 -9.87 0.11 14.03
N PRO A 123 -10.53 1.17 14.58
CA PRO A 123 -11.62 1.87 13.89
C PRO A 123 -11.16 2.67 12.66
N VAL A 124 -9.86 2.92 12.52
CA VAL A 124 -9.28 3.64 11.39
C VAL A 124 -9.22 2.70 10.18
N LYS A 125 -10.12 2.91 9.19
CA LYS A 125 -10.27 2.03 8.03
C LYS A 125 -9.64 2.61 6.77
N THR A 126 -9.44 1.77 5.75
CA THR A 126 -9.09 2.20 4.39
C THR A 126 -10.12 3.21 3.88
N PRO A 127 -9.74 4.31 3.27
CA PRO A 127 -8.40 4.85 3.05
C PRO A 127 -8.03 6.01 4.00
N SER A 128 -8.25 5.88 5.29
CA SER A 128 -7.89 6.95 6.25
C SER A 128 -6.47 7.48 6.00
N LEU A 129 -6.29 8.78 6.17
CA LEU A 129 -4.98 9.38 6.36
C LEU A 129 -4.72 9.36 7.87
N TYR A 130 -3.90 8.42 8.33
CA TYR A 130 -3.76 8.07 9.74
C TYR A 130 -3.46 9.30 10.61
N ASN A 131 -4.22 9.47 11.70
CA ASN A 131 -4.18 10.62 12.62
C ASN A 131 -4.53 11.99 12.00
N ILE A 132 -5.06 12.04 10.76
CA ILE A 132 -5.42 13.29 10.08
C ILE A 132 -6.86 13.23 9.59
N ILE A 133 -7.22 12.22 8.80
CA ILE A 133 -8.58 12.01 8.28
C ILE A 133 -8.99 10.59 8.60
N THR A 134 -10.05 10.42 9.39
CA THR A 134 -10.55 9.09 9.76
C THR A 134 -11.75 8.69 8.91
N ILE A 135 -11.64 7.54 8.27
CA ILE A 135 -12.70 6.83 7.57
C ILE A 135 -13.07 5.61 8.43
N PHE A 136 -14.33 5.44 8.75
CA PHE A 136 -14.80 4.37 9.64
C PHE A 136 -15.32 3.13 8.91
N ARG A 137 -15.40 3.17 7.59
CA ARG A 137 -15.83 2.04 6.75
C ARG A 137 -14.97 1.98 5.49
N ALA A 138 -14.30 0.86 5.30
CA ALA A 138 -13.52 0.60 4.09
C ALA A 138 -14.42 0.45 2.85
N PRO A 139 -13.96 0.89 1.67
CA PRO A 139 -14.68 0.71 0.40
C PRO A 139 -14.41 -0.64 -0.26
N HIS A 140 -13.78 -1.57 0.42
CA HIS A 140 -13.44 -2.93 -0.04
C HIS A 140 -13.66 -3.93 1.09
N GLU A 141 -13.85 -5.18 0.76
CA GLU A 141 -13.91 -6.29 1.72
C GLU A 141 -12.51 -6.90 1.95
N ASP A 142 -12.39 -7.75 2.97
CA ASP A 142 -11.19 -8.56 3.19
C ASP A 142 -10.93 -9.48 1.98
N GLU A 143 -9.67 -9.80 1.71
CA GLU A 143 -9.23 -10.64 0.58
C GLU A 143 -9.57 -10.08 -0.81
N GLU A 144 -10.13 -8.88 -0.90
CA GLU A 144 -10.42 -8.19 -2.14
C GLU A 144 -9.26 -7.28 -2.54
N TRP A 145 -8.87 -7.31 -3.83
CA TRP A 145 -7.93 -6.36 -4.39
C TRP A 145 -8.58 -5.01 -4.61
N PHE A 146 -7.90 -3.96 -4.18
CA PHE A 146 -8.25 -2.58 -4.49
C PHE A 146 -7.00 -1.81 -4.93
N THR A 147 -7.20 -0.75 -5.70
CA THR A 147 -6.12 0.10 -6.18
C THR A 147 -6.12 1.42 -5.42
N TYR A 148 -5.02 1.74 -4.77
CA TYR A 148 -4.72 3.11 -4.37
C TYR A 148 -4.16 3.88 -5.56
N HIS A 149 -4.66 5.12 -5.76
CA HIS A 149 -4.02 6.15 -6.55
C HIS A 149 -3.79 7.36 -5.66
N ILE A 150 -2.55 7.61 -5.30
CA ILE A 150 -2.13 8.64 -4.35
C ILE A 150 -1.36 9.70 -5.13
N ILE A 151 -1.78 10.96 -5.01
CA ILE A 151 -1.17 12.09 -5.71
C ILE A 151 -0.59 13.05 -4.68
N CYS A 152 0.73 13.19 -4.64
CA CYS A 152 1.45 14.17 -3.82
C CYS A 152 1.98 15.27 -4.73
N ASN A 153 1.42 16.49 -4.64
CA ASN A 153 1.85 17.61 -5.47
C ASN A 153 1.83 18.92 -4.67
N GLY A 154 2.98 19.59 -4.59
CA GLY A 154 3.15 20.77 -3.77
C GLY A 154 2.82 20.47 -2.31
N ASN A 155 1.78 21.12 -1.78
CA ASN A 155 1.31 20.95 -0.40
C ASN A 155 0.02 20.09 -0.31
N THR A 156 -0.31 19.35 -1.36
CA THR A 156 -1.55 18.55 -1.40
C THR A 156 -1.27 17.05 -1.49
N LEU A 157 -2.09 16.26 -0.82
CA LEU A 157 -2.21 14.83 -0.98
C LEU A 157 -3.65 14.50 -1.36
N GLU A 158 -3.85 13.90 -2.53
CA GLU A 158 -5.14 13.38 -2.96
C GLU A 158 -5.11 11.86 -2.90
N CYS A 159 -6.17 11.26 -2.35
CA CYS A 159 -6.33 9.81 -2.26
C CYS A 159 -7.55 9.36 -3.04
N ARG A 160 -7.33 8.39 -3.93
CA ARG A 160 -8.38 7.68 -4.66
C ARG A 160 -8.28 6.19 -4.37
N VAL A 161 -9.43 5.54 -4.31
CA VAL A 161 -9.55 4.08 -4.24
C VAL A 161 -10.42 3.62 -5.39
N ASN A 162 -9.94 2.67 -6.19
CA ASN A 162 -10.63 2.15 -7.37
C ASN A 162 -11.12 3.26 -8.32
N GLY A 163 -10.34 4.35 -8.47
CA GLY A 163 -10.67 5.51 -9.29
C GLY A 163 -11.55 6.58 -8.61
N GLU A 164 -12.19 6.28 -7.48
CA GLU A 164 -13.04 7.21 -6.75
C GLU A 164 -12.21 8.07 -5.78
N THR A 165 -12.36 9.41 -5.84
CA THR A 165 -11.68 10.34 -4.94
C THR A 165 -12.34 10.33 -3.56
N PHE A 166 -11.59 9.95 -2.53
CA PHE A 166 -12.05 9.96 -1.14
C PHE A 166 -11.78 11.30 -0.45
N TYR A 167 -10.61 11.87 -0.67
CA TYR A 167 -10.26 13.20 -0.14
C TYR A 167 -9.10 13.82 -0.88
N LYS A 168 -9.01 15.15 -0.71
CA LYS A 168 -7.84 15.96 -1.02
C LYS A 168 -7.44 16.72 0.23
N TYR A 169 -6.32 16.30 0.83
CA TYR A 169 -5.73 16.96 2.00
C TYR A 169 -4.80 18.06 1.55
N ILE A 170 -4.96 19.25 2.15
CA ILE A 170 -4.05 20.40 1.96
C ILE A 170 -3.29 20.55 3.26
N ASP A 171 -1.97 20.40 3.21
CA ASP A 171 -1.11 20.48 4.38
C ASP A 171 -1.10 21.89 4.97
N PRO A 172 -1.68 22.12 6.16
CA PRO A 172 -1.75 23.44 6.77
C PRO A 172 -0.37 23.95 7.22
N MET A 173 0.58 23.03 7.42
CA MET A 173 1.95 23.39 7.86
C MET A 173 2.71 24.15 6.79
N GLU A 174 2.36 23.99 5.52
CA GLU A 174 2.95 24.76 4.41
C GLU A 174 2.62 26.25 4.48
N LYS A 175 1.59 26.63 5.24
CA LYS A 175 1.19 28.03 5.47
C LYS A 175 1.81 28.63 6.73
N GLY A 176 2.91 28.07 7.21
CA GLY A 176 3.62 28.56 8.39
C GLY A 176 3.06 28.06 9.72
N GLY A 177 2.28 26.97 9.68
CA GLY A 177 1.89 26.26 10.88
C GLY A 177 3.13 25.83 11.68
N LYS A 178 3.08 25.96 13.00
CA LYS A 178 4.17 25.54 13.89
C LYS A 178 3.93 24.13 14.36
N PRO A 179 4.97 23.27 14.40
CA PRO A 179 4.88 21.97 15.06
C PRO A 179 4.42 22.15 16.51
N GLN A 180 3.52 21.31 16.97
CA GLN A 180 3.16 21.26 18.38
C GLN A 180 4.01 20.21 19.09
N GLY A 181 4.87 20.67 20.01
CA GLY A 181 5.73 19.83 20.83
C GLY A 181 7.08 19.48 20.21
N GLU A 182 7.94 18.84 21.02
CA GLU A 182 9.31 18.46 20.65
C GLU A 182 9.40 17.11 19.91
N LYS A 183 8.34 16.34 19.85
CA LYS A 183 8.33 15.06 19.14
C LYS A 183 8.01 15.28 17.68
N ILE A 184 8.70 14.54 16.82
CA ILE A 184 8.27 14.38 15.42
C ILE A 184 6.94 13.63 15.47
N THR A 185 5.87 14.40 15.45
CA THR A 185 4.51 13.92 15.38
C THR A 185 4.02 14.08 13.95
N ASP A 186 2.86 13.57 13.64
CA ASP A 186 2.19 13.81 12.36
C ASP A 186 2.07 15.29 12.01
N GLN A 187 2.14 16.17 13.01
CA GLN A 187 2.10 17.62 12.87
C GLN A 187 3.37 18.25 12.31
N ASN A 188 4.49 17.52 12.25
CA ASN A 188 5.77 18.00 11.68
C ASN A 188 5.96 17.57 10.22
N LYS A 189 5.05 16.73 9.71
CA LYS A 189 5.12 16.23 8.35
C LYS A 189 4.81 17.33 7.34
N ARG A 190 5.41 17.23 6.17
CA ARG A 190 5.20 18.14 5.05
C ARG A 190 4.94 17.36 3.78
N ILE A 191 3.86 17.64 3.09
CA ILE A 191 3.63 17.05 1.77
C ILE A 191 4.67 17.52 0.76
N SER A 192 5.13 18.76 0.86
CA SER A 192 6.13 19.33 -0.05
C SER A 192 7.55 18.76 0.13
N GLN A 193 7.84 18.11 1.26
CA GLN A 193 9.15 17.48 1.48
C GLN A 193 9.36 16.29 0.55
N LYS A 194 10.62 16.03 0.21
CA LYS A 194 11.02 14.74 -0.36
C LYS A 194 10.89 13.64 0.70
N GLY A 195 10.62 12.43 0.25
CA GLY A 195 10.60 11.26 1.13
C GLY A 195 10.34 10.00 0.35
N TYR A 196 10.34 8.91 1.05
CA TYR A 196 10.22 7.56 0.52
C TYR A 196 8.77 7.08 0.54
N VAL A 197 8.46 6.13 -0.34
CA VAL A 197 7.31 5.24 -0.23
C VAL A 197 7.70 4.07 0.65
N ALA A 198 6.82 3.65 1.56
CA ALA A 198 7.04 2.44 2.35
C ALA A 198 5.75 1.62 2.48
N LEU A 199 5.92 0.30 2.56
CA LEU A 199 4.86 -0.68 2.75
C LEU A 199 4.96 -1.23 4.16
N GLN A 200 3.83 -1.41 4.84
CA GLN A 200 3.80 -1.86 6.23
C GLN A 200 3.45 -3.33 6.34
N GLN A 201 4.24 -4.07 7.11
CA GLN A 201 3.83 -5.28 7.82
C GLN A 201 3.53 -4.89 9.25
N HIS A 202 2.27 -5.01 9.69
CA HIS A 202 1.83 -4.48 10.96
C HIS A 202 2.12 -5.42 12.15
N ASP A 203 1.73 -6.69 12.03
CA ASP A 203 1.82 -7.70 13.09
C ASP A 203 1.69 -9.12 12.50
N PRO A 204 1.96 -10.18 13.29
CA PRO A 204 1.95 -11.57 12.79
C PRO A 204 0.61 -12.09 12.26
N LYS A 205 -0.50 -11.42 12.53
CA LYS A 205 -1.83 -11.79 12.03
C LYS A 205 -2.19 -11.09 10.74
N SER A 206 -1.44 -10.06 10.39
CA SER A 206 -1.64 -9.26 9.19
C SER A 206 -0.85 -9.83 8.02
N ILE A 207 -1.50 -10.05 6.90
CA ILE A 207 -0.89 -10.58 5.67
C ILE A 207 -1.28 -9.64 4.53
N PRO A 208 -0.59 -8.51 4.37
CA PRO A 208 -0.80 -7.62 3.24
C PRO A 208 -0.13 -8.15 1.98
N PHE A 209 -0.75 -7.89 0.84
CA PHE A 209 -0.25 -8.16 -0.50
C PHE A 209 -0.20 -6.87 -1.30
N PHE A 210 0.92 -6.63 -1.98
CA PHE A 210 1.13 -5.46 -2.82
C PHE A 210 1.64 -5.88 -4.20
N ARG A 211 1.08 -5.29 -5.25
CA ARG A 211 1.53 -5.50 -6.64
C ARG A 211 1.25 -4.26 -7.48
N ASN A 212 1.65 -4.28 -8.73
CA ASN A 212 1.37 -3.19 -9.70
C ASN A 212 1.75 -1.83 -9.12
N ILE A 213 3.00 -1.74 -8.62
CA ILE A 213 3.48 -0.55 -7.94
C ILE A 213 4.15 0.36 -8.97
N PHE A 214 3.45 1.43 -9.31
CA PHE A 214 3.86 2.36 -10.35
C PHE A 214 3.96 3.78 -9.82
N VAL A 215 4.99 4.48 -10.24
CA VAL A 215 5.22 5.90 -9.89
C VAL A 215 5.32 6.73 -11.15
N LYS A 216 4.73 7.93 -11.11
CA LYS A 216 4.91 8.98 -12.10
C LYS A 216 5.42 10.22 -11.38
N LYS A 217 6.63 10.65 -11.70
CA LYS A 217 7.20 11.89 -11.15
C LYS A 217 6.50 13.08 -11.79
N LEU A 218 6.11 14.04 -10.96
CA LEU A 218 5.50 15.30 -11.38
C LEU A 218 6.54 16.43 -11.34
N PRO A 219 6.37 17.49 -12.13
CA PRO A 219 7.22 18.68 -12.07
C PRO A 219 7.24 19.32 -10.68
N ASP A 220 8.35 20.01 -10.38
CA ASP A 220 8.53 20.81 -9.15
C ASP A 220 7.75 22.13 -9.21
#